data_093967c4fc4bbf73dcfee83e592a8a41
#
_entry.id   093967c4fc4bbf73dcfee83e592a8a41
#
_cell.length_a   1.000
_cell.length_b   1.000
_cell.length_c   1.000
_cell.angle_alpha   90.00
_cell.angle_beta   90.00
_cell.angle_gamma   90.00
#
_symmetry.space_group_name_H-M   'P 1'
#
loop_
_entity.id
_entity.type
_entity.pdbx_description
1 polymer ?
#
loop_
_entity_poly.entity_id
_entity_poly.type
_entity_poly.pdbx_seq_one_letter_code
_entity_poly.pdbx_strand_id
1 'polypeptide(L)'
;MKHNYKGRLNVKSTEEINKIEKACRIVADTLQLLEKYVVAGISTLELDSIAEDYIKSKNAIPAFKGFKSDNLVFPNTLCISIDEEVVHGIPSKSRILNEGQIVSIDCGCSIEGYYGDSAVTYAVGKVSDEKMKLMKVTDESLFLGIEQAKARNKVYDISKAVQIHCEKNGYSLTRELSGHGIGKYLHEHPAIPNFVPPLLQRNYYPNEKLVKGMALAIEPMVHQGKKDVYVAS
;
A
#
# COMPACT_ATOMS: atom_id res chain seq x y z
N MET A 1 4.85 -15.13 -2.32
CA MET A 1 4.57 -15.04 -3.77
C MET A 1 5.86 -14.70 -4.52
N LYS A 2 6.29 -15.50 -5.50
CA LYS A 2 7.42 -15.13 -6.36
C LYS A 2 6.86 -14.25 -7.49
N HIS A 3 6.78 -12.96 -7.29
CA HIS A 3 6.45 -12.05 -8.36
C HIS A 3 7.57 -12.08 -9.41
N ASN A 4 7.24 -12.57 -10.59
CA ASN A 4 8.20 -12.62 -11.71
C ASN A 4 8.21 -11.24 -12.38
N TYR A 5 8.84 -10.25 -11.73
CA TYR A 5 8.92 -8.87 -12.19
C TYR A 5 9.84 -8.66 -13.42
N LYS A 6 9.97 -9.66 -14.28
CA LYS A 6 10.62 -9.51 -15.59
C LYS A 6 9.63 -8.87 -16.55
N GLY A 7 9.45 -7.57 -16.46
CA GLY A 7 8.60 -6.79 -17.35
C GLY A 7 9.34 -5.61 -17.97
N ARG A 8 8.82 -5.10 -19.08
CA ARG A 8 9.27 -3.84 -19.66
C ARG A 8 8.81 -2.68 -18.78
N LEU A 9 9.70 -1.71 -18.50
CA LEU A 9 9.31 -0.46 -17.86
C LEU A 9 8.18 0.21 -18.65
N ASN A 10 7.08 0.49 -17.99
CA ASN A 10 5.93 1.15 -18.60
C ASN A 10 5.97 2.65 -18.28
N VAL A 11 6.49 3.41 -19.25
CA VAL A 11 6.58 4.88 -19.17
C VAL A 11 5.27 5.46 -19.68
N LYS A 12 4.57 6.22 -18.84
CA LYS A 12 3.28 6.80 -19.13
C LYS A 12 3.40 8.13 -19.85
N SER A 13 2.51 8.38 -20.80
CA SER A 13 2.30 9.69 -21.41
C SER A 13 1.65 10.65 -20.40
N THR A 14 1.64 11.93 -20.70
CA THR A 14 0.94 12.94 -19.88
C THR A 14 -0.54 12.64 -19.74
N GLU A 15 -1.19 12.17 -20.81
CA GLU A 15 -2.60 11.79 -20.77
C GLU A 15 -2.85 10.60 -19.83
N GLU A 16 -1.99 9.58 -19.88
CA GLU A 16 -2.07 8.41 -19.00
C GLU A 16 -1.83 8.80 -17.53
N ILE A 17 -0.89 9.70 -17.26
CA ILE A 17 -0.63 10.24 -15.91
C ILE A 17 -1.87 10.97 -15.39
N ASN A 18 -2.55 11.78 -16.20
CA ASN A 18 -3.76 12.48 -15.78
C ASN A 18 -4.89 11.50 -15.43
N LYS A 19 -5.00 10.36 -16.11
CA LYS A 19 -5.97 9.30 -15.77
C LYS A 19 -5.62 8.60 -14.45
N ILE A 20 -4.34 8.32 -14.22
CA ILE A 20 -3.84 7.78 -12.95
C ILE A 20 -4.12 8.77 -11.82
N GLU A 21 -3.86 10.07 -12.04
CA GLU A 21 -4.14 11.11 -11.04
C GLU A 21 -5.62 11.15 -10.65
N LYS A 22 -6.55 11.00 -11.61
CA LYS A 22 -7.98 10.91 -11.30
C LYS A 22 -8.30 9.73 -10.38
N ALA A 23 -7.73 8.54 -10.68
CA ALA A 23 -7.91 7.37 -9.83
C ALA A 23 -7.33 7.61 -8.43
N CYS A 24 -6.11 8.14 -8.33
CA CYS A 24 -5.46 8.45 -7.05
C CYS A 24 -6.26 9.47 -6.22
N ARG A 25 -6.89 10.48 -6.85
CA ARG A 25 -7.78 11.42 -6.14
C ARG A 25 -8.99 10.74 -5.55
N ILE A 26 -9.63 9.84 -6.29
CA ILE A 26 -10.78 9.07 -5.79
C ILE A 26 -10.35 8.20 -4.60
N VAL A 27 -9.20 7.55 -4.68
CA VAL A 27 -8.65 6.77 -3.57
C VAL A 27 -8.37 7.65 -2.35
N ALA A 28 -7.69 8.78 -2.53
CA ALA A 28 -7.39 9.73 -1.45
C ALA A 28 -8.67 10.26 -0.79
N ASP A 29 -9.67 10.67 -1.58
CA ASP A 29 -10.96 11.13 -1.07
C ASP A 29 -11.71 10.02 -0.33
N THR A 30 -11.61 8.76 -0.79
CA THR A 30 -12.20 7.59 -0.13
C THR A 30 -11.57 7.38 1.24
N LEU A 31 -10.25 7.37 1.33
CA LEU A 31 -9.53 7.24 2.59
C LEU A 31 -9.87 8.39 3.54
N GLN A 32 -9.86 9.64 3.07
CA GLN A 32 -10.24 10.79 3.87
C GLN A 32 -11.71 10.71 4.36
N LEU A 33 -12.61 10.18 3.56
CA LEU A 33 -13.99 9.94 3.98
C LEU A 33 -14.05 8.94 5.13
N LEU A 34 -13.29 7.82 5.01
CA LEU A 34 -13.28 6.73 6.00
C LEU A 34 -12.74 7.17 7.36
N GLU A 35 -11.84 8.16 7.42
CA GLU A 35 -11.30 8.70 8.68
C GLU A 35 -12.41 9.02 9.70
N LYS A 36 -13.55 9.56 9.23
CA LYS A 36 -14.69 9.95 10.08
C LYS A 36 -15.44 8.76 10.66
N TYR A 37 -15.28 7.58 10.05
CA TYR A 37 -15.96 6.35 10.44
C TYR A 37 -15.06 5.37 11.17
N VAL A 38 -13.75 5.62 11.23
CA VAL A 38 -12.81 4.79 12.00
C VAL A 38 -12.96 5.10 13.49
N VAL A 39 -13.96 4.47 14.11
CA VAL A 39 -14.28 4.59 15.53
C VAL A 39 -14.50 3.21 16.14
N ALA A 40 -14.33 3.10 17.47
CA ALA A 40 -14.63 1.85 18.15
C ALA A 40 -16.11 1.45 17.97
N GLY A 41 -16.36 0.17 17.75
CA GLY A 41 -17.69 -0.40 17.53
C GLY A 41 -18.10 -0.57 16.07
N ILE A 42 -17.41 0.06 15.10
CA ILE A 42 -17.70 -0.20 13.68
C ILE A 42 -17.08 -1.53 13.23
N SER A 43 -17.77 -2.24 12.36
CA SER A 43 -17.21 -3.42 11.71
C SER A 43 -16.36 -3.04 10.49
N THR A 44 -15.36 -3.86 10.18
CA THR A 44 -14.54 -3.65 8.98
C THR A 44 -15.38 -3.79 7.70
N LEU A 45 -16.48 -4.57 7.71
CA LEU A 45 -17.38 -4.67 6.56
C LEU A 45 -18.21 -3.39 6.33
N GLU A 46 -18.57 -2.64 7.37
CA GLU A 46 -19.25 -1.35 7.22
C GLU A 46 -18.32 -0.33 6.56
N LEU A 47 -17.04 -0.28 6.97
CA LEU A 47 -16.03 0.56 6.31
C LEU A 47 -15.86 0.19 4.83
N ASP A 48 -15.82 -1.11 4.52
CA ASP A 48 -15.74 -1.61 3.15
C ASP A 48 -16.93 -1.17 2.30
N SER A 49 -18.15 -1.26 2.86
CA SER A 49 -19.37 -0.84 2.17
C SER A 49 -19.38 0.67 1.88
N ILE A 50 -18.97 1.50 2.85
CA ILE A 50 -18.87 2.96 2.67
C ILE A 50 -17.89 3.29 1.55
N ALA A 51 -16.74 2.63 1.50
CA ALA A 51 -15.74 2.82 0.45
C ALA A 51 -16.27 2.39 -0.93
N GLU A 52 -16.92 1.23 -1.00
CA GLU A 52 -17.49 0.72 -2.26
C GLU A 52 -18.51 1.68 -2.84
N ASP A 53 -19.43 2.17 -2.00
CA ASP A 53 -20.46 3.12 -2.41
C ASP A 53 -19.86 4.45 -2.88
N TYR A 54 -18.85 4.94 -2.17
CA TYR A 54 -18.17 6.18 -2.57
C TYR A 54 -17.46 6.04 -3.91
N ILE A 55 -16.63 4.99 -4.07
CA ILE A 55 -15.90 4.73 -5.32
C ILE A 55 -16.87 4.60 -6.49
N LYS A 56 -17.95 3.84 -6.34
CA LYS A 56 -18.99 3.68 -7.37
C LYS A 56 -19.70 4.99 -7.69
N SER A 57 -19.94 5.86 -6.70
CA SER A 57 -20.54 7.17 -6.90
C SER A 57 -19.69 8.09 -7.79
N LYS A 58 -18.39 7.82 -7.90
CA LYS A 58 -17.44 8.52 -8.79
C LYS A 58 -17.31 7.88 -10.16
N ASN A 59 -18.16 6.89 -10.50
CA ASN A 59 -18.07 6.09 -11.72
C ASN A 59 -16.72 5.34 -11.85
N ALA A 60 -16.09 5.04 -10.72
CA ALA A 60 -14.87 4.24 -10.62
C ALA A 60 -15.21 2.80 -10.20
N ILE A 61 -14.27 1.88 -10.44
CA ILE A 61 -14.42 0.46 -10.14
C ILE A 61 -13.44 0.13 -9.00
N PRO A 62 -13.89 -0.49 -7.88
CA PRO A 62 -12.99 -1.02 -6.86
C PRO A 62 -11.96 -1.97 -7.46
N ALA A 63 -10.68 -1.79 -7.13
CA ALA A 63 -9.59 -2.53 -7.78
C ALA A 63 -9.36 -3.92 -7.16
N PHE A 64 -9.60 -4.07 -5.86
CA PHE A 64 -9.32 -5.32 -5.15
C PHE A 64 -10.44 -6.32 -5.23
N LYS A 65 -11.70 -5.87 -5.25
CA LYS A 65 -12.87 -6.74 -5.33
C LYS A 65 -12.87 -7.55 -6.62
N GLY A 66 -12.75 -8.87 -6.49
CA GLY A 66 -12.64 -9.78 -7.63
C GLY A 66 -11.21 -9.95 -8.17
N PHE A 67 -10.22 -9.31 -7.55
CA PHE A 67 -8.81 -9.51 -7.91
C PHE A 67 -8.40 -10.97 -7.66
N LYS A 68 -7.80 -11.58 -8.67
CA LYS A 68 -7.38 -12.99 -8.65
C LYS A 68 -5.89 -13.08 -8.38
N SER A 69 -5.52 -13.77 -7.32
CA SER A 69 -4.14 -14.15 -7.02
C SER A 69 -4.08 -15.65 -6.78
N ASP A 70 -3.37 -16.37 -7.62
CA ASP A 70 -3.34 -17.83 -7.63
C ASP A 70 -4.77 -18.44 -7.66
N ASN A 71 -5.18 -19.17 -6.63
CA ASN A 71 -6.51 -19.78 -6.51
C ASN A 71 -7.49 -18.96 -5.65
N LEU A 72 -7.10 -17.75 -5.23
CA LEU A 72 -7.91 -16.90 -4.36
C LEU A 72 -8.47 -15.72 -5.14
N VAL A 73 -9.74 -15.41 -4.87
CA VAL A 73 -10.40 -14.19 -5.35
C VAL A 73 -10.65 -13.30 -4.15
N PHE A 74 -10.07 -12.09 -4.14
CA PHE A 74 -10.29 -11.17 -3.04
C PHE A 74 -11.76 -10.68 -3.04
N PRO A 75 -12.50 -10.82 -1.94
CA PRO A 75 -13.96 -10.66 -1.99
C PRO A 75 -14.44 -9.21 -1.80
N ASN A 76 -13.58 -8.32 -1.29
CA ASN A 76 -13.94 -7.00 -0.78
C ASN A 76 -13.30 -5.85 -1.56
N THR A 77 -13.78 -4.64 -1.32
CA THR A 77 -13.28 -3.39 -1.92
C THR A 77 -11.98 -2.92 -1.28
N LEU A 78 -11.86 -3.08 0.04
CA LEU A 78 -10.72 -2.67 0.85
C LEU A 78 -9.96 -3.88 1.40
N CYS A 79 -8.64 -3.71 1.63
CA CYS A 79 -7.93 -4.53 2.61
C CYS A 79 -7.91 -3.77 3.93
N ILE A 80 -8.37 -4.41 5.03
CA ILE A 80 -8.42 -3.78 6.35
C ILE A 80 -7.67 -4.66 7.35
N SER A 81 -6.50 -4.19 7.76
CA SER A 81 -5.56 -4.93 8.61
C SER A 81 -5.46 -4.24 9.97
N ILE A 82 -5.65 -5.00 11.05
CA ILE A 82 -5.74 -4.49 12.42
C ILE A 82 -4.50 -4.94 13.20
N ASP A 83 -3.85 -4.01 13.87
CA ASP A 83 -2.69 -4.23 14.77
C ASP A 83 -1.57 -5.08 14.11
N GLU A 84 -1.44 -6.35 14.46
CA GLU A 84 -0.39 -7.26 13.96
C GLU A 84 -0.61 -7.75 12.52
N GLU A 85 -1.76 -7.50 11.93
CA GLU A 85 -2.01 -7.83 10.53
C GLU A 85 -1.28 -6.84 9.63
N VAL A 86 -0.36 -7.33 8.82
CA VAL A 86 0.48 -6.45 7.97
C VAL A 86 -0.32 -5.91 6.80
N VAL A 87 -0.94 -6.81 6.00
CA VAL A 87 -1.71 -6.47 4.80
C VAL A 87 -2.79 -7.52 4.53
N HIS A 88 -3.65 -7.24 3.56
CA HIS A 88 -4.65 -8.15 2.99
C HIS A 88 -5.71 -8.65 3.97
N GLY A 89 -5.92 -7.94 5.09
CA GLY A 89 -7.01 -8.26 6.02
C GLY A 89 -8.36 -8.19 5.31
N ILE A 90 -9.16 -9.26 5.40
CA ILE A 90 -10.47 -9.36 4.75
C ILE A 90 -11.55 -8.72 5.63
N PRO A 91 -12.28 -7.71 5.14
CA PRO A 91 -13.42 -7.11 5.84
C PRO A 91 -14.48 -8.13 6.23
N SER A 92 -15.00 -8.04 7.45
CA SER A 92 -16.03 -8.93 7.97
C SER A 92 -16.95 -8.23 8.98
N LYS A 93 -18.18 -8.69 9.11
CA LYS A 93 -19.13 -8.22 10.14
C LYS A 93 -18.67 -8.53 11.56
N SER A 94 -17.90 -9.62 11.73
CA SER A 94 -17.41 -10.04 13.06
C SER A 94 -16.13 -9.32 13.48
N ARG A 95 -15.46 -8.62 12.57
CA ARG A 95 -14.25 -7.87 12.87
C ARG A 95 -14.62 -6.43 13.21
N ILE A 96 -14.74 -6.19 14.52
CA ILE A 96 -15.14 -4.89 15.09
C ILE A 96 -13.90 -4.15 15.55
N LEU A 97 -13.77 -2.86 15.21
CA LEU A 97 -12.70 -2.03 15.70
C LEU A 97 -12.90 -1.71 17.19
N ASN A 98 -11.82 -1.79 17.94
CA ASN A 98 -11.80 -1.48 19.37
C ASN A 98 -10.87 -0.30 19.65
N GLU A 99 -11.17 0.47 20.70
CA GLU A 99 -10.30 1.54 21.14
C GLU A 99 -8.90 1.04 21.48
N GLY A 100 -7.89 1.80 21.12
CA GLY A 100 -6.48 1.44 21.33
C GLY A 100 -5.86 0.63 20.19
N GLN A 101 -6.63 0.25 19.17
CA GLN A 101 -6.11 -0.40 17.97
C GLN A 101 -5.61 0.62 16.94
N ILE A 102 -4.68 0.19 16.10
CA ILE A 102 -4.38 0.84 14.82
C ILE A 102 -4.97 0.00 13.71
N VAL A 103 -5.47 0.64 12.67
CA VAL A 103 -6.04 -0.05 11.51
C VAL A 103 -5.47 0.52 10.23
N SER A 104 -4.84 -0.34 9.43
CA SER A 104 -4.34 0.00 8.09
C SER A 104 -5.43 -0.31 7.08
N ILE A 105 -5.86 0.69 6.35
CA ILE A 105 -6.88 0.58 5.30
C ILE A 105 -6.19 0.84 3.97
N ASP A 106 -6.18 -0.18 3.13
CA ASP A 106 -5.65 -0.14 1.78
C ASP A 106 -6.80 -0.10 0.79
N CYS A 107 -6.74 0.83 -0.16
CA CYS A 107 -7.80 1.17 -1.09
C CYS A 107 -7.25 1.37 -2.49
N GLY A 108 -7.79 0.63 -3.44
CA GLY A 108 -7.50 0.82 -4.85
C GLY A 108 -8.77 1.00 -5.68
N CYS A 109 -8.70 1.82 -6.72
CA CYS A 109 -9.76 1.90 -7.72
C CYS A 109 -9.20 2.09 -9.13
N SER A 110 -10.05 1.86 -10.13
CA SER A 110 -9.74 2.20 -11.51
C SER A 110 -10.82 3.08 -12.12
N ILE A 111 -10.39 4.03 -12.94
CA ILE A 111 -11.26 4.87 -13.78
C ILE A 111 -10.59 5.10 -15.12
N GLU A 112 -11.37 5.10 -16.19
CA GLU A 112 -10.85 5.24 -17.57
C GLU A 112 -9.74 4.22 -17.93
N GLY A 113 -9.76 3.04 -17.28
CA GLY A 113 -8.80 1.95 -17.52
C GLY A 113 -7.44 2.15 -16.84
N TYR A 114 -7.32 3.06 -15.87
CA TYR A 114 -6.10 3.31 -15.09
C TYR A 114 -6.38 3.20 -13.59
N TYR A 115 -5.39 2.71 -12.86
CA TYR A 115 -5.49 2.41 -11.44
C TYR A 115 -4.86 3.50 -10.58
N GLY A 116 -5.42 3.69 -9.40
CA GLY A 116 -4.84 4.39 -8.26
C GLY A 116 -4.88 3.46 -7.05
N ASP A 117 -3.89 3.58 -6.19
CA ASP A 117 -3.66 2.71 -5.04
C ASP A 117 -2.99 3.48 -3.91
N SER A 118 -3.52 3.37 -2.69
CA SER A 118 -2.94 3.99 -1.50
C SER A 118 -3.49 3.38 -0.22
N ALA A 119 -2.67 3.38 0.83
CA ALA A 119 -3.06 2.95 2.16
C ALA A 119 -2.82 4.03 3.20
N VAL A 120 -3.65 4.05 4.25
CA VAL A 120 -3.48 4.89 5.43
C VAL A 120 -3.72 4.07 6.69
N THR A 121 -2.90 4.30 7.71
CA THR A 121 -3.11 3.72 9.03
C THR A 121 -3.74 4.76 9.97
N TYR A 122 -4.86 4.39 10.58
CA TYR A 122 -5.61 5.23 11.53
C TYR A 122 -5.50 4.68 12.94
N ALA A 123 -5.52 5.58 13.92
CA ALA A 123 -5.70 5.23 15.33
C ALA A 123 -7.20 5.12 15.64
N VAL A 124 -7.61 4.08 16.33
CA VAL A 124 -8.99 3.92 16.83
C VAL A 124 -9.05 4.47 18.25
N GLY A 125 -9.56 5.70 18.41
CA GLY A 125 -9.55 6.40 19.68
C GLY A 125 -8.12 6.70 20.16
N LYS A 126 -7.88 6.53 21.46
CA LYS A 126 -6.55 6.76 22.07
C LYS A 126 -5.70 5.49 21.99
N VAL A 127 -4.59 5.56 21.29
CA VAL A 127 -3.60 4.48 21.16
C VAL A 127 -2.36 4.74 22.02
N SER A 128 -1.51 3.74 22.22
CA SER A 128 -0.25 3.87 22.95
C SER A 128 0.76 4.74 22.21
N ASP A 129 1.70 5.34 22.95
CA ASP A 129 2.81 6.11 22.37
C ASP A 129 3.67 5.28 21.41
N GLU A 130 3.80 3.97 21.66
CA GLU A 130 4.51 3.04 20.78
C GLU A 130 3.84 2.90 19.43
N LYS A 131 2.49 2.75 19.40
CA LYS A 131 1.71 2.69 18.17
C LYS A 131 1.77 4.03 17.42
N MET A 132 1.63 5.15 18.13
CA MET A 132 1.79 6.49 17.53
C MET A 132 3.17 6.67 16.90
N LYS A 133 4.24 6.22 17.60
CA LYS A 133 5.60 6.28 17.07
C LYS A 133 5.77 5.41 15.84
N LEU A 134 5.20 4.19 15.83
CA LEU A 134 5.24 3.30 14.65
C LEU A 134 4.58 3.96 13.44
N MET A 135 3.36 4.49 13.59
CA MET A 135 2.64 5.20 12.53
C MET A 135 3.46 6.38 12.00
N LYS A 136 3.97 7.22 12.89
CA LYS A 136 4.78 8.38 12.52
C LYS A 136 6.05 7.99 11.75
N VAL A 137 6.80 7.00 12.23
CA VAL A 137 8.04 6.56 11.55
C VAL A 137 7.73 5.94 10.19
N THR A 138 6.61 5.23 10.07
CA THR A 138 6.16 4.67 8.80
C THR A 138 5.84 5.78 7.79
N ASP A 139 5.08 6.78 8.20
CA ASP A 139 4.74 7.95 7.38
C ASP A 139 5.99 8.73 6.95
N GLU A 140 6.88 9.07 7.90
CA GLU A 140 8.14 9.73 7.60
C GLU A 140 8.99 8.93 6.60
N SER A 141 9.03 7.60 6.75
CA SER A 141 9.79 6.73 5.83
C SER A 141 9.25 6.76 4.40
N LEU A 142 7.92 6.85 4.25
CA LEU A 142 7.26 7.00 2.95
C LEU A 142 7.71 8.29 2.26
N PHE A 143 7.65 9.42 2.94
CA PHE A 143 8.06 10.71 2.34
C PHE A 143 9.55 10.73 2.00
N LEU A 144 10.41 10.15 2.83
CA LEU A 144 11.84 9.99 2.50
C LEU A 144 12.05 9.12 1.26
N GLY A 145 11.25 8.06 1.10
CA GLY A 145 11.24 7.24 -0.11
C GLY A 145 10.76 8.02 -1.34
N ILE A 146 9.67 8.78 -1.22
CA ILE A 146 9.14 9.63 -2.30
C ILE A 146 10.17 10.66 -2.75
N GLU A 147 10.93 11.25 -1.84
CA GLU A 147 12.01 12.18 -2.17
C GLU A 147 13.09 11.57 -3.06
N GLN A 148 13.25 10.25 -3.03
CA GLN A 148 14.19 9.53 -3.90
C GLN A 148 13.57 9.13 -5.24
N ALA A 149 12.27 9.24 -5.42
CA ALA A 149 11.57 8.91 -6.67
C ALA A 149 11.84 9.97 -7.77
N LYS A 150 13.09 10.23 -8.06
CA LYS A 150 13.57 11.21 -9.04
C LYS A 150 14.19 10.54 -10.25
N ALA A 151 14.00 11.12 -11.42
CA ALA A 151 14.68 10.66 -12.64
C ALA A 151 16.20 10.62 -12.41
N ARG A 152 16.83 9.54 -12.87
CA ARG A 152 18.25 9.16 -12.71
C ARG A 152 18.59 8.39 -11.44
N ASN A 153 17.81 8.48 -10.37
CA ASN A 153 17.91 7.58 -9.23
C ASN A 153 17.47 6.17 -9.64
N LYS A 154 17.66 5.21 -8.76
CA LYS A 154 17.26 3.81 -8.93
C LYS A 154 16.24 3.41 -7.86
N VAL A 155 15.56 2.31 -8.09
CA VAL A 155 14.61 1.74 -7.12
C VAL A 155 15.24 1.57 -5.74
N TYR A 156 16.50 1.13 -5.67
CA TYR A 156 17.18 0.95 -4.36
C TYR A 156 17.48 2.26 -3.64
N ASP A 157 17.45 3.42 -4.29
CA ASP A 157 17.58 4.69 -3.58
C ASP A 157 16.32 4.95 -2.75
N ILE A 158 15.12 4.61 -3.28
CA ILE A 158 13.86 4.61 -2.53
C ILE A 158 13.94 3.61 -1.37
N SER A 159 14.23 2.35 -1.68
CA SER A 159 14.34 1.26 -0.69
C SER A 159 15.30 1.60 0.44
N LYS A 160 16.46 2.18 0.11
CA LYS A 160 17.49 2.57 1.08
C LYS A 160 17.03 3.68 2.01
N ALA A 161 16.33 4.68 1.49
CA ALA A 161 15.80 5.78 2.30
C ALA A 161 14.79 5.28 3.33
N VAL A 162 13.83 4.46 2.89
CA VAL A 162 12.84 3.80 3.76
C VAL A 162 13.55 2.94 4.81
N GLN A 163 14.45 2.05 4.39
CA GLN A 163 15.13 1.11 5.28
C GLN A 163 15.94 1.81 6.37
N ILE A 164 16.79 2.79 5.99
CA ILE A 164 17.65 3.48 6.95
C ILE A 164 16.82 4.19 8.01
N HIS A 165 15.71 4.85 7.60
CA HIS A 165 14.87 5.57 8.55
C HIS A 165 14.19 4.63 9.55
N CYS A 166 13.58 3.55 9.07
CA CYS A 166 12.90 2.58 9.92
C CYS A 166 13.87 1.86 10.87
N GLU A 167 15.00 1.34 10.35
CA GLU A 167 15.98 0.61 11.16
C GLU A 167 16.66 1.51 12.22
N LYS A 168 16.94 2.79 11.89
CA LYS A 168 17.45 3.78 12.85
C LYS A 168 16.49 4.03 14.01
N ASN A 169 15.18 3.89 13.79
CA ASN A 169 14.16 4.04 14.81
C ASN A 169 13.83 2.73 15.56
N GLY A 170 14.54 1.63 15.25
CA GLY A 170 14.39 0.33 15.91
C GLY A 170 13.31 -0.56 15.32
N TYR A 171 12.84 -0.27 14.10
CA TYR A 171 11.82 -1.03 13.40
C TYR A 171 12.43 -1.95 12.32
N SER A 172 11.70 -3.00 11.97
CA SER A 172 12.03 -3.87 10.84
C SER A 172 11.03 -3.70 9.70
N LEU A 173 11.34 -4.27 8.54
CA LEU A 173 10.58 -4.12 7.30
C LEU A 173 10.25 -5.48 6.70
N THR A 174 9.05 -5.62 6.16
CA THR A 174 8.63 -6.79 5.39
C THR A 174 9.59 -7.06 4.24
N ARG A 175 9.91 -8.34 4.02
CA ARG A 175 10.81 -8.81 2.94
C ARG A 175 10.05 -9.51 1.81
N GLU A 176 8.89 -10.05 2.09
CA GLU A 176 8.07 -10.88 1.21
C GLU A 176 7.17 -10.06 0.28
N LEU A 177 6.92 -8.80 0.66
CA LEU A 177 6.03 -7.87 -0.03
C LEU A 177 6.78 -6.62 -0.45
N SER A 178 6.26 -5.92 -1.43
CA SER A 178 6.89 -4.71 -1.97
C SER A 178 5.86 -3.80 -2.62
N GLY A 179 6.13 -2.54 -2.69
CA GLY A 179 5.47 -1.63 -3.61
C GLY A 179 5.76 -1.99 -5.07
N HIS A 180 5.15 -1.29 -6.00
CA HIS A 180 5.14 -1.68 -7.41
C HIS A 180 4.97 -0.48 -8.35
N GLY A 181 5.20 -0.69 -9.64
CA GLY A 181 4.70 0.20 -10.68
C GLY A 181 3.18 0.09 -10.79
N ILE A 182 2.52 1.15 -11.26
CA ILE A 182 1.07 1.20 -11.43
C ILE A 182 0.69 1.91 -12.73
N GLY A 183 -0.46 1.60 -13.29
CA GLY A 183 -0.94 2.24 -14.52
C GLY A 183 -2.18 1.59 -15.10
N LYS A 184 -2.07 0.93 -16.25
CA LYS A 184 -3.15 0.13 -16.86
C LYS A 184 -3.44 -1.15 -16.10
N TYR A 185 -2.49 -1.58 -15.30
CA TYR A 185 -2.65 -2.71 -14.38
C TYR A 185 -2.39 -2.21 -12.96
N LEU A 186 -3.07 -2.82 -12.00
CA LEU A 186 -2.88 -2.52 -10.58
C LEU A 186 -1.40 -2.72 -10.20
N HIS A 187 -0.82 -3.83 -10.59
CA HIS A 187 0.59 -4.14 -10.36
C HIS A 187 1.35 -4.17 -11.68
N GLU A 188 2.30 -3.25 -11.82
CA GLU A 188 3.22 -3.17 -12.95
C GLU A 188 4.68 -3.24 -12.49
N HIS A 189 5.59 -3.51 -13.41
CA HIS A 189 7.02 -3.40 -13.16
C HIS A 189 7.43 -1.92 -13.01
N PRO A 190 8.38 -1.56 -12.12
CA PRO A 190 9.21 -2.43 -11.27
C PRO A 190 8.57 -2.74 -9.91
N ALA A 191 9.08 -3.80 -9.23
CA ALA A 191 8.89 -3.96 -7.80
C ALA A 191 9.69 -2.89 -7.04
N ILE A 192 9.14 -2.42 -5.93
CA ILE A 192 9.77 -1.42 -5.06
C ILE A 192 9.88 -2.01 -3.64
N PRO A 193 10.93 -2.80 -3.38
CA PRO A 193 11.10 -3.41 -2.07
C PRO A 193 11.36 -2.34 -1.00
N ASN A 194 10.89 -2.60 0.23
CA ASN A 194 11.10 -1.72 1.38
C ASN A 194 12.53 -1.80 1.96
N PHE A 195 13.40 -2.57 1.34
CA PHE A 195 14.77 -2.82 1.77
C PHE A 195 15.70 -2.96 0.57
N VAL A 196 17.00 -2.76 0.78
CA VAL A 196 18.01 -3.06 -0.24
C VAL A 196 18.35 -4.55 -0.16
N PRO A 197 18.03 -5.35 -1.19
CA PRO A 197 18.28 -6.79 -1.15
C PRO A 197 19.78 -7.10 -1.05
N PRO A 198 20.17 -8.14 -0.25
CA PRO A 198 21.54 -8.65 -0.25
C PRO A 198 22.00 -9.05 -1.66
N LEU A 199 23.30 -9.00 -1.92
CA LEU A 199 23.89 -9.26 -3.24
C LEU A 199 23.36 -10.54 -3.89
N LEU A 200 23.20 -11.63 -3.14
CA LEU A 200 22.71 -12.92 -3.62
C LEU A 200 21.22 -12.90 -4.04
N GLN A 201 20.44 -11.93 -3.57
CA GLN A 201 19.01 -11.82 -3.86
C GLN A 201 18.70 -10.77 -4.93
N ARG A 202 19.68 -9.97 -5.39
CA ARG A 202 19.47 -8.87 -6.34
C ARG A 202 18.95 -9.31 -7.70
N ASN A 203 19.13 -10.55 -8.08
CA ASN A 203 18.55 -11.12 -9.31
C ASN A 203 17.02 -11.23 -9.26
N TYR A 204 16.44 -11.29 -8.05
CA TYR A 204 14.99 -11.37 -7.84
C TYR A 204 14.35 -9.97 -7.73
N TYR A 205 15.14 -8.95 -7.41
CA TYR A 205 14.69 -7.57 -7.23
C TYR A 205 15.56 -6.66 -8.10
N PRO A 206 15.19 -6.44 -9.36
CA PRO A 206 15.95 -5.58 -10.27
C PRO A 206 16.03 -4.15 -9.73
N ASN A 207 17.22 -3.56 -9.80
CA ASN A 207 17.45 -2.16 -9.40
C ASN A 207 17.29 -1.24 -10.60
N GLU A 208 16.08 -1.07 -11.04
CA GLU A 208 15.75 -0.28 -12.23
C GLU A 208 16.08 1.19 -12.05
N LYS A 209 16.52 1.83 -13.14
CA LYS A 209 16.72 3.27 -13.20
C LYS A 209 15.37 3.96 -13.34
N LEU A 210 15.11 4.93 -12.49
CA LEU A 210 13.88 5.72 -12.54
C LEU A 210 13.98 6.72 -13.71
N VAL A 211 12.90 6.81 -14.47
CA VAL A 211 12.76 7.71 -15.59
C VAL A 211 11.47 8.52 -15.50
N LYS A 212 11.44 9.70 -16.12
CA LYS A 212 10.24 10.53 -16.17
C LYS A 212 9.09 9.76 -16.83
N GLY A 213 7.90 9.82 -16.24
CA GLY A 213 6.71 9.12 -16.71
C GLY A 213 6.48 7.75 -16.07
N MET A 214 7.34 7.29 -15.16
CA MET A 214 6.99 6.15 -14.30
C MET A 214 5.98 6.58 -13.24
N ALA A 215 4.99 5.73 -12.98
CA ALA A 215 4.08 5.84 -11.84
C ALA A 215 4.36 4.66 -10.91
N LEU A 216 4.47 4.95 -9.61
CA LEU A 216 4.97 4.01 -8.61
C LEU A 216 4.07 4.08 -7.36
N ALA A 217 3.71 2.93 -6.80
CA ALA A 217 3.18 2.78 -5.45
C ALA A 217 4.35 2.46 -4.51
N ILE A 218 4.60 3.32 -3.55
CA ILE A 218 5.67 3.18 -2.54
C ILE A 218 4.97 2.85 -1.23
N GLU A 219 5.23 1.67 -0.67
CA GLU A 219 4.41 1.09 0.39
C GLU A 219 5.27 0.56 1.53
N PRO A 220 5.74 1.41 2.44
CA PRO A 220 6.48 0.96 3.61
C PRO A 220 5.61 0.09 4.51
N MET A 221 6.01 -1.17 4.70
CA MET A 221 5.39 -2.12 5.63
C MET A 221 6.35 -2.33 6.79
N VAL A 222 6.05 -1.65 7.91
CA VAL A 222 6.98 -1.47 9.04
C VAL A 222 6.50 -2.24 10.26
N HIS A 223 7.41 -2.98 10.91
CA HIS A 223 7.12 -3.83 12.06
C HIS A 223 7.84 -3.38 13.31
N GLN A 224 7.14 -3.39 14.43
CA GLN A 224 7.75 -3.20 15.76
C GLN A 224 8.63 -4.39 16.17
N GLY A 225 8.34 -5.58 15.66
CA GLY A 225 9.04 -6.80 15.97
C GLY A 225 9.95 -7.31 14.85
N LYS A 226 9.92 -8.62 14.62
CA LYS A 226 10.69 -9.29 13.58
C LYS A 226 10.08 -9.00 12.19
N LYS A 227 10.92 -9.12 11.18
CA LYS A 227 10.55 -8.86 9.77
C LYS A 227 9.73 -9.98 9.12
N ASP A 228 9.68 -11.15 9.75
CA ASP A 228 9.08 -12.33 9.14
C ASP A 228 7.56 -12.26 9.22
N VAL A 229 6.88 -12.58 8.13
CA VAL A 229 5.43 -12.63 8.02
C VAL A 229 4.98 -14.05 7.66
N TYR A 230 3.75 -14.39 8.02
CA TYR A 230 3.11 -15.65 7.66
C TYR A 230 1.66 -15.40 7.25
N VAL A 231 1.09 -16.33 6.50
CA VAL A 231 -0.33 -16.27 6.13
C VAL A 231 -1.13 -16.83 7.30
N ALA A 232 -2.03 -16.00 7.86
CA ALA A 232 -2.98 -16.45 8.86
C ALA A 232 -4.02 -17.38 8.21
N SER A 233 -4.41 -18.43 8.95
CA SER A 233 -5.42 -19.42 8.54
C SER A 233 -6.84 -18.92 8.77
#